data_bf5b416ca099128407b521cb068e3212
#
_entry.id   bf5b416ca099128407b521cb068e3212
#
_cell.length_a   1.000
_cell.length_b   1.000
_cell.length_c   1.000
_cell.angle_alpha   90.00
_cell.angle_beta   90.00
_cell.angle_gamma   90.00
#
_symmetry.space_group_name_H-M   'P 1'
#
loop_
_entity.id
_entity.type
_entity.pdbx_description
1 polymer ?
#
loop_
_entity_poly.entity_id
_entity_poly.type
_entity_poly.pdbx_seq_one_letter_code
_entity_poly.pdbx_strand_id
1 'polypeptide(L)'
;RRPISYSTRTGSTFASPDQSPMALYQRLFGDGFQDPNSANWSPDPNVMLRQSVLSAVTEQRQTLMRSVGQEDKIKLEQYFTALREMENQLAVQLQRPEPRDACVLPQSPEEPERAGSVDVVNRNTRVMARLLAMGLACDQSRVFNFIHTGGTSETYIAGESKIYHQITHDEPTHAQLGYQPRTSQLAEQVMEGFGAFLEEMDAIKEGDGTLLDNCLVFAFSDTGYAKIHSLENIPMLLAGGAGGRHKAGQHIHAPGESVTRVSLTAMQLAGAPIGEFGTNSMRTARPVTDVMA
;
A
#
# COMPACT_ATOMS: atom_id res chain seq x y z
N ARG A 1 -10.66 5.08 -14.21
CA ARG A 1 -10.53 4.38 -12.90
C ARG A 1 -10.47 5.42 -11.81
N ARG A 2 -11.15 5.22 -10.67
CA ARG A 2 -11.04 6.12 -9.53
C ARG A 2 -9.73 5.80 -8.80
N PRO A 3 -8.90 6.79 -8.47
CA PRO A 3 -7.70 6.54 -7.67
C PRO A 3 -8.11 6.09 -6.26
N ILE A 4 -7.31 5.20 -5.67
CA ILE A 4 -7.50 4.67 -4.33
C ILE A 4 -6.66 5.37 -3.27
N SER A 5 -5.79 6.26 -3.70
CA SER A 5 -4.93 7.04 -2.81
C SER A 5 -4.84 8.50 -3.27
N TYR A 6 -4.41 9.35 -2.36
CA TYR A 6 -4.23 10.77 -2.60
C TYR A 6 -2.76 11.14 -2.38
N SER A 7 -2.22 11.99 -3.24
CA SER A 7 -0.83 12.44 -3.16
C SER A 7 -0.61 13.54 -2.13
N THR A 8 -1.69 14.11 -1.57
CA THR A 8 -1.63 15.15 -0.54
C THR A 8 -2.47 14.81 0.67
N ARG A 9 -2.10 15.35 1.83
CA ARG A 9 -2.84 15.18 3.08
C ARG A 9 -4.28 15.71 3.02
N THR A 10 -4.54 16.72 2.19
CA THR A 10 -5.87 17.30 1.97
C THR A 10 -6.74 16.47 1.02
N GLY A 11 -6.18 15.47 0.36
CA GLY A 11 -6.88 14.67 -0.63
C GLY A 11 -7.21 15.42 -1.92
N SER A 12 -6.59 16.58 -2.16
CA SER A 12 -6.87 17.43 -3.33
C SER A 12 -6.25 16.92 -4.63
N THR A 13 -5.23 16.07 -4.54
CA THR A 13 -4.55 15.50 -5.70
C THR A 13 -4.54 13.98 -5.61
N PHE A 14 -5.03 13.33 -6.66
CA PHE A 14 -5.05 11.87 -6.74
C PHE A 14 -3.68 11.31 -7.15
N ALA A 15 -3.26 10.25 -6.48
CA ALA A 15 -2.11 9.48 -6.92
C ALA A 15 -2.49 8.63 -8.13
N SER A 16 -1.73 8.74 -9.23
CA SER A 16 -1.88 7.86 -10.38
C SER A 16 -1.21 6.51 -10.08
N PRO A 17 -1.93 5.39 -10.18
CA PRO A 17 -1.34 4.08 -9.97
C PRO A 17 -0.41 3.71 -11.13
N ASP A 18 0.69 3.03 -10.85
CA ASP A 18 1.48 2.36 -11.85
C ASP A 18 0.72 1.14 -12.37
N GLN A 19 0.55 1.07 -13.68
CA GLN A 19 -0.26 0.02 -14.32
C GLN A 19 0.59 -1.06 -14.98
N SER A 20 1.92 -0.92 -14.96
CA SER A 20 2.83 -1.92 -15.49
C SER A 20 4.03 -2.12 -14.58
N PRO A 21 4.62 -3.32 -14.57
CA PRO A 21 5.86 -3.59 -13.86
C PRO A 21 7.00 -2.66 -14.27
N MET A 22 7.11 -2.31 -15.56
CA MET A 22 8.13 -1.38 -16.05
C MET A 22 7.97 0.02 -15.44
N ALA A 23 6.73 0.55 -15.37
CA ALA A 23 6.46 1.86 -14.77
C ALA A 23 6.80 1.85 -13.26
N LEU A 24 6.45 0.78 -12.56
CA LEU A 24 6.80 0.61 -11.15
C LEU A 24 8.32 0.50 -10.95
N TYR A 25 9.01 -0.28 -11.79
CA TYR A 25 10.46 -0.40 -11.76
C TYR A 25 11.13 0.96 -11.93
N GLN A 26 10.74 1.74 -12.93
CA GLN A 26 11.29 3.07 -13.18
C GLN A 26 11.04 4.02 -12.00
N ARG A 27 9.90 3.92 -11.36
CA ARG A 27 9.59 4.72 -10.16
C ARG A 27 10.47 4.37 -8.96
N LEU A 28 10.69 3.06 -8.71
CA LEU A 28 11.40 2.59 -7.53
C LEU A 28 12.92 2.54 -7.74
N PHE A 29 13.37 2.15 -8.92
CA PHE A 29 14.76 1.80 -9.23
C PHE A 29 15.32 2.50 -10.48
N GLY A 30 14.62 3.53 -11.00
CA GLY A 30 15.11 4.33 -12.10
C GLY A 30 16.23 5.29 -11.71
N ASP A 31 16.44 6.34 -12.51
CA ASP A 31 17.58 7.26 -12.40
C ASP A 31 17.75 7.93 -11.01
N GLY A 32 16.69 7.99 -10.21
CA GLY A 32 16.74 8.55 -8.85
C GLY A 32 17.08 7.54 -7.75
N PHE A 33 17.22 6.26 -8.09
CA PHE A 33 17.53 5.23 -7.10
C PHE A 33 18.98 5.33 -6.63
N GLN A 34 19.17 5.34 -5.33
CA GLN A 34 20.48 5.29 -4.69
C GLN A 34 20.60 3.99 -3.89
N ASP A 35 21.47 3.09 -4.33
CA ASP A 35 21.72 1.83 -3.64
C ASP A 35 22.33 2.12 -2.25
N PRO A 36 21.64 1.74 -1.14
CA PRO A 36 22.13 1.95 0.22
C PRO A 36 23.46 1.22 0.48
N ASN A 37 23.76 0.16 -0.28
CA ASN A 37 24.95 -0.64 -0.14
C ASN A 37 26.13 -0.12 -0.98
N SER A 38 25.89 0.90 -1.83
CA SER A 38 26.94 1.46 -2.69
C SER A 38 28.08 2.10 -1.88
N ALA A 39 29.31 1.75 -2.19
CA ALA A 39 30.49 2.39 -1.61
C ALA A 39 30.62 3.87 -2.00
N ASN A 40 30.10 4.23 -3.18
CA ASN A 40 30.22 5.56 -3.79
C ASN A 40 28.94 6.40 -3.59
N TRP A 41 28.24 6.21 -2.50
CA TRP A 41 27.05 7.01 -2.22
C TRP A 41 27.39 8.51 -2.14
N SER A 42 26.57 9.34 -2.77
CA SER A 42 26.64 10.80 -2.67
C SER A 42 25.24 11.38 -2.59
N PRO A 43 25.02 12.46 -1.82
CA PRO A 43 23.72 13.12 -1.76
C PRO A 43 23.24 13.58 -3.13
N ASP A 44 21.93 13.54 -3.40
CA ASP A 44 21.34 14.08 -4.62
C ASP A 44 21.57 15.61 -4.70
N PRO A 45 22.24 16.12 -5.73
CA PRO A 45 22.50 17.55 -5.90
C PRO A 45 21.21 18.40 -5.91
N ASN A 46 20.09 17.87 -6.40
CA ASN A 46 18.81 18.58 -6.41
C ASN A 46 18.23 18.71 -5.00
N VAL A 47 18.41 17.70 -4.15
CA VAL A 47 18.01 17.75 -2.74
C VAL A 47 18.87 18.75 -1.99
N MET A 48 20.19 18.76 -2.22
CA MET A 48 21.12 19.74 -1.66
C MET A 48 20.72 21.18 -2.03
N LEU A 49 20.39 21.42 -3.31
CA LEU A 49 19.95 22.72 -3.78
C LEU A 49 18.67 23.19 -3.10
N ARG A 50 17.67 22.30 -3.00
CA ARG A 50 16.38 22.61 -2.32
C ARG A 50 16.59 22.95 -0.85
N GLN A 51 17.40 22.20 -0.13
CA GLN A 51 17.74 22.50 1.26
C GLN A 51 18.43 23.85 1.40
N SER A 52 19.39 24.16 0.52
CA SER A 52 20.10 25.44 0.52
C SER A 52 19.17 26.63 0.31
N VAL A 53 18.18 26.53 -0.60
CA VAL A 53 17.19 27.59 -0.82
C VAL A 53 16.30 27.81 0.41
N LEU A 54 15.83 26.74 1.06
CA LEU A 54 15.00 26.85 2.26
C LEU A 54 15.77 27.49 3.43
N SER A 55 17.03 27.11 3.62
CA SER A 55 17.89 27.67 4.67
C SER A 55 18.16 29.17 4.45
N ALA A 56 18.32 29.60 3.19
CA ALA A 56 18.62 30.99 2.86
C ALA A 56 17.50 31.99 3.21
N VAL A 57 16.25 31.54 3.33
CA VAL A 57 15.09 32.41 3.65
C VAL A 57 14.76 32.50 5.14
N THR A 58 15.58 31.92 6.02
CA THR A 58 15.28 31.85 7.45
C THR A 58 15.24 33.25 8.13
N GLU A 59 16.14 34.15 7.78
CA GLU A 59 16.17 35.52 8.33
C GLU A 59 14.96 36.34 7.87
N GLN A 60 14.57 36.23 6.61
CA GLN A 60 13.38 36.86 6.06
C GLN A 60 12.11 36.35 6.74
N ARG A 61 12.04 35.09 7.09
CA ARG A 61 10.94 34.50 7.89
C ARG A 61 10.81 35.16 9.25
N GLN A 62 11.91 35.32 9.98
CA GLN A 62 11.91 35.98 11.29
C GLN A 62 11.49 37.44 11.19
N THR A 63 11.97 38.17 10.19
CA THR A 63 11.61 39.56 9.94
C THR A 63 10.11 39.68 9.63
N LEU A 64 9.55 38.82 8.77
CA LEU A 64 8.14 38.82 8.47
C LEU A 64 7.28 38.57 9.71
N MET A 65 7.64 37.61 10.57
CA MET A 65 6.94 37.31 11.82
C MET A 65 6.88 38.49 12.79
N ARG A 66 7.86 39.39 12.74
CA ARG A 66 7.88 40.61 13.60
C ARG A 66 7.00 41.72 13.04
N SER A 67 6.70 41.72 11.73
CA SER A 67 6.02 42.83 11.05
C SER A 67 4.50 42.63 10.90
N VAL A 68 3.96 41.43 11.21
CA VAL A 68 2.53 41.11 10.98
C VAL A 68 1.72 41.07 12.27
N GLY A 69 0.39 41.19 12.14
CA GLY A 69 -0.57 41.09 13.24
C GLY A 69 -0.72 39.66 13.80
N GLN A 70 -1.44 39.55 14.93
CA GLN A 70 -1.54 38.30 15.67
C GLN A 70 -2.21 37.17 14.86
N GLU A 71 -3.27 37.47 14.11
CA GLU A 71 -3.97 36.49 13.29
C GLU A 71 -3.09 35.93 12.15
N ASP A 72 -2.31 36.81 11.50
CA ASP A 72 -1.40 36.40 10.43
C ASP A 72 -0.21 35.62 10.98
N LYS A 73 0.24 35.92 12.20
CA LYS A 73 1.28 35.12 12.89
C LYS A 73 0.87 33.66 13.01
N ILE A 74 -0.38 33.40 13.41
CA ILE A 74 -0.88 32.00 13.54
C ILE A 74 -0.81 31.27 12.20
N LYS A 75 -1.25 31.89 11.11
CA LYS A 75 -1.19 31.30 9.77
C LYS A 75 0.26 31.08 9.29
N LEU A 76 1.11 32.06 9.54
CA LEU A 76 2.53 31.97 9.20
C LEU A 76 3.26 30.89 10.02
N GLU A 77 2.92 30.72 11.29
CA GLU A 77 3.46 29.62 12.12
C GLU A 77 3.09 28.25 11.59
N GLN A 78 1.84 28.06 11.15
CA GLN A 78 1.41 26.83 10.48
C GLN A 78 2.19 26.57 9.19
N TYR A 79 2.36 27.59 8.36
CA TYR A 79 3.14 27.50 7.13
C TYR A 79 4.61 27.18 7.41
N PHE A 80 5.23 27.87 8.38
CA PHE A 80 6.63 27.63 8.74
C PHE A 80 6.85 26.28 9.41
N THR A 81 5.83 25.74 10.09
CA THR A 81 5.90 24.38 10.61
C THR A 81 5.95 23.37 9.47
N ALA A 82 5.09 23.53 8.45
CA ALA A 82 5.12 22.67 7.27
C ALA A 82 6.46 22.79 6.50
N LEU A 83 7.04 23.98 6.41
CA LEU A 83 8.37 24.19 5.83
C LEU A 83 9.47 23.48 6.62
N ARG A 84 9.44 23.54 7.95
CA ARG A 84 10.40 22.82 8.82
C ARG A 84 10.28 21.30 8.67
N GLU A 85 9.06 20.78 8.55
CA GLU A 85 8.85 19.36 8.26
C GLU A 85 9.49 18.99 6.92
N MET A 86 9.36 19.83 5.89
CA MET A 86 10.02 19.63 4.60
C MET A 86 11.55 19.74 4.70
N GLU A 87 12.09 20.71 5.42
CA GLU A 87 13.53 20.85 5.69
C GLU A 87 14.09 19.58 6.36
N ASN A 88 13.38 19.06 7.35
CA ASN A 88 13.77 17.81 8.03
C ASN A 88 13.74 16.61 7.09
N GLN A 89 12.72 16.51 6.25
CA GLN A 89 12.64 15.43 5.23
C GLN A 89 13.80 15.50 4.23
N LEU A 90 14.15 16.70 3.77
CA LEU A 90 15.30 16.89 2.89
C LEU A 90 16.62 16.56 3.60
N ALA A 91 16.76 16.95 4.86
CA ALA A 91 17.95 16.65 5.67
C ALA A 91 18.15 15.13 5.85
N VAL A 92 17.06 14.37 6.03
CA VAL A 92 17.12 12.90 6.07
C VAL A 92 17.57 12.32 4.73
N GLN A 93 17.06 12.85 3.61
CA GLN A 93 17.45 12.39 2.27
C GLN A 93 18.93 12.69 1.92
N LEU A 94 19.56 13.64 2.61
CA LEU A 94 20.98 13.96 2.45
C LEU A 94 21.91 13.09 3.32
N GLN A 95 21.36 12.31 4.23
CA GLN A 95 22.14 11.37 5.01
C GLN A 95 22.33 10.08 4.20
N ARG A 96 23.53 9.50 4.31
CA ARG A 96 23.77 8.17 3.76
C ARG A 96 22.82 7.19 4.44
N PRO A 97 22.00 6.43 3.68
CA PRO A 97 21.16 5.39 4.28
C PRO A 97 22.03 4.31 4.93
N GLU A 98 21.51 3.70 5.98
CA GLU A 98 22.12 2.50 6.55
C GLU A 98 22.19 1.38 5.51
N PRO A 99 23.29 0.63 5.43
CA PRO A 99 23.40 -0.53 4.57
C PRO A 99 22.26 -1.52 4.85
N ARG A 100 21.73 -2.13 3.80
CA ARG A 100 20.62 -3.10 3.89
C ARG A 100 20.93 -4.32 3.06
N ASP A 101 21.36 -5.38 3.70
CA ASP A 101 21.76 -6.64 3.03
C ASP A 101 20.62 -7.21 2.17
N ALA A 102 19.36 -7.00 2.59
CA ALA A 102 18.19 -7.43 1.85
C ALA A 102 17.93 -6.64 0.57
N CYS A 103 18.53 -5.44 0.41
CA CYS A 103 18.37 -4.61 -0.77
C CYS A 103 19.29 -5.12 -1.90
N VAL A 104 18.67 -5.77 -2.87
CA VAL A 104 19.34 -6.20 -4.11
C VAL A 104 18.61 -5.60 -5.29
N LEU A 105 19.31 -4.80 -6.11
CA LEU A 105 18.69 -4.15 -7.27
C LEU A 105 18.11 -5.22 -8.21
N PRO A 106 16.78 -5.23 -8.43
CA PRO A 106 16.17 -6.20 -9.30
C PRO A 106 16.51 -5.91 -10.77
N GLN A 107 16.49 -6.96 -11.60
CA GLN A 107 16.56 -6.76 -13.04
C GLN A 107 15.31 -6.00 -13.52
N SER A 108 15.51 -5.14 -14.53
CA SER A 108 14.39 -4.48 -15.21
C SER A 108 13.45 -5.52 -15.79
N PRO A 109 12.15 -5.47 -15.49
CA PRO A 109 11.19 -6.42 -16.03
C PRO A 109 11.01 -6.19 -17.53
N GLU A 110 10.65 -7.24 -18.25
CA GLU A 110 10.12 -7.11 -19.60
C GLU A 110 8.73 -6.43 -19.57
N GLU A 111 8.34 -5.82 -20.70
CA GLU A 111 6.97 -5.31 -20.83
C GLU A 111 5.98 -6.48 -20.68
N PRO A 112 5.00 -6.34 -19.78
CA PRO A 112 4.08 -7.43 -19.49
C PRO A 112 3.10 -7.64 -20.65
N GLU A 113 2.66 -8.87 -20.80
CA GLU A 113 1.51 -9.17 -21.64
C GLU A 113 0.29 -8.38 -21.16
N ARG A 114 -0.37 -7.68 -22.07
CA ARG A 114 -1.57 -6.88 -21.78
C ARG A 114 -2.83 -7.66 -22.10
N ALA A 115 -3.07 -8.75 -21.39
CA ALA A 115 -4.30 -9.51 -21.50
C ALA A 115 -5.04 -9.49 -20.16
N GLY A 116 -6.39 -9.55 -20.24
CA GLY A 116 -7.25 -9.56 -19.06
C GLY A 116 -7.52 -10.97 -18.52
N SER A 117 -6.90 -12.03 -19.07
CA SER A 117 -7.07 -13.36 -18.48
C SER A 117 -6.43 -13.40 -17.09
N VAL A 118 -7.06 -14.15 -16.17
CA VAL A 118 -6.61 -14.21 -14.77
C VAL A 118 -5.17 -14.74 -14.67
N ASP A 119 -4.76 -15.67 -15.54
CA ASP A 119 -3.40 -16.19 -15.55
C ASP A 119 -2.36 -15.10 -15.87
N VAL A 120 -2.67 -14.20 -16.83
CA VAL A 120 -1.80 -13.06 -17.15
C VAL A 120 -1.80 -12.07 -15.99
N VAL A 121 -2.95 -11.80 -15.40
CA VAL A 121 -3.06 -10.91 -14.23
C VAL A 121 -2.23 -11.46 -13.08
N ASN A 122 -2.29 -12.76 -12.79
CA ASN A 122 -1.51 -13.39 -11.72
C ASN A 122 -0.01 -13.37 -12.00
N ARG A 123 0.43 -13.63 -13.25
CA ARG A 123 1.86 -13.48 -13.63
C ARG A 123 2.34 -12.04 -13.42
N ASN A 124 1.58 -11.06 -13.87
CA ASN A 124 1.93 -9.65 -13.68
C ASN A 124 1.90 -9.25 -12.19
N THR A 125 0.95 -9.79 -11.40
CA THR A 125 0.89 -9.63 -9.95
C THR A 125 2.18 -10.11 -9.29
N ARG A 126 2.70 -11.28 -9.66
CA ARG A 126 3.96 -11.81 -9.12
C ARG A 126 5.15 -10.89 -9.42
N VAL A 127 5.25 -10.39 -10.65
CA VAL A 127 6.32 -9.44 -11.03
C VAL A 127 6.20 -8.13 -10.24
N MET A 128 5.00 -7.58 -10.13
CA MET A 128 4.73 -6.38 -9.34
C MET A 128 5.05 -6.61 -7.85
N ALA A 129 4.66 -7.75 -7.30
CA ALA A 129 4.93 -8.14 -5.92
C ALA A 129 6.43 -8.18 -5.62
N ARG A 130 7.23 -8.79 -6.52
CA ARG A 130 8.70 -8.83 -6.40
C ARG A 130 9.31 -7.43 -6.38
N LEU A 131 8.86 -6.54 -7.26
CA LEU A 131 9.33 -5.15 -7.29
C LEU A 131 8.93 -4.39 -6.01
N LEU A 132 7.70 -4.57 -5.53
CA LEU A 132 7.23 -3.97 -4.29
C LEU A 132 7.99 -4.49 -3.06
N ALA A 133 8.19 -5.81 -2.97
CA ALA A 133 8.95 -6.42 -1.89
C ALA A 133 10.40 -5.89 -1.87
N MET A 134 11.04 -5.79 -3.04
CA MET A 134 12.38 -5.21 -3.13
C MET A 134 12.38 -3.70 -2.81
N GLY A 135 11.35 -2.97 -3.21
CA GLY A 135 11.16 -1.56 -2.84
C GLY A 135 11.05 -1.34 -1.33
N LEU A 136 10.39 -2.27 -0.61
CA LEU A 136 10.37 -2.29 0.86
C LEU A 136 11.76 -2.63 1.43
N ALA A 137 12.40 -3.67 0.94
CA ALA A 137 13.73 -4.09 1.39
C ALA A 137 14.79 -3.00 1.19
N CYS A 138 14.67 -2.21 0.12
CA CYS A 138 15.53 -1.06 -0.16
C CYS A 138 15.08 0.25 0.51
N ASP A 139 14.04 0.22 1.35
CA ASP A 139 13.46 1.40 2.05
C ASP A 139 13.01 2.53 1.10
N GLN A 140 12.63 2.19 -0.13
CA GLN A 140 12.11 3.18 -1.09
C GLN A 140 10.70 3.65 -0.70
N SER A 141 9.95 2.81 -0.02
CA SER A 141 8.68 3.13 0.62
C SER A 141 8.43 2.14 1.76
N ARG A 142 7.64 2.55 2.75
CA ARG A 142 7.20 1.67 3.85
C ARG A 142 5.72 1.35 3.77
N VAL A 143 5.01 1.95 2.82
CA VAL A 143 3.57 1.76 2.64
C VAL A 143 3.25 1.69 1.16
N PHE A 144 2.53 0.65 0.77
CA PHE A 144 2.00 0.47 -0.58
C PHE A 144 0.50 0.24 -0.57
N ASN A 145 -0.13 0.65 -1.66
CA ASN A 145 -1.44 0.16 -2.05
C ASN A 145 -1.31 -0.65 -3.33
N PHE A 146 -1.81 -1.86 -3.32
CA PHE A 146 -1.83 -2.75 -4.47
C PHE A 146 -3.28 -3.16 -4.79
N ILE A 147 -3.67 -3.05 -6.06
CA ILE A 147 -4.97 -3.49 -6.54
C ILE A 147 -4.74 -4.63 -7.53
N HIS A 148 -5.17 -5.83 -7.17
CA HIS A 148 -5.10 -7.00 -8.05
C HIS A 148 -6.03 -6.82 -9.25
N THR A 149 -7.32 -6.51 -8.98
CA THR A 149 -8.32 -6.16 -9.99
C THR A 149 -9.18 -4.99 -9.49
N GLY A 150 -9.76 -4.21 -10.41
CA GLY A 150 -10.71 -3.17 -10.03
C GLY A 150 -12.09 -3.74 -9.66
N GLY A 151 -12.94 -2.96 -8.99
CA GLY A 151 -14.30 -3.36 -8.59
C GLY A 151 -15.23 -3.70 -9.76
N THR A 152 -14.92 -3.26 -10.99
CA THR A 152 -15.57 -3.70 -12.24
C THR A 152 -14.62 -4.60 -13.03
N SER A 153 -14.08 -5.63 -12.37
CA SER A 153 -13.03 -6.50 -12.93
C SER A 153 -13.34 -6.97 -14.36
N GLU A 154 -12.51 -6.54 -15.30
CA GLU A 154 -12.52 -7.01 -16.69
C GLU A 154 -11.75 -8.31 -16.89
N THR A 155 -11.29 -8.91 -15.78
CA THR A 155 -10.57 -10.19 -15.78
C THR A 155 -11.50 -11.32 -16.21
N TYR A 156 -10.96 -12.29 -16.94
CA TYR A 156 -11.70 -13.44 -17.43
C TYR A 156 -10.85 -14.72 -17.35
N ILE A 157 -11.49 -15.88 -17.36
CA ILE A 157 -10.81 -17.17 -17.54
C ILE A 157 -10.47 -17.33 -19.03
N ALA A 158 -9.26 -17.75 -19.35
CA ALA A 158 -8.85 -17.97 -20.73
C ALA A 158 -9.84 -18.91 -21.47
N GLY A 159 -10.31 -18.48 -22.65
CA GLY A 159 -11.35 -19.18 -23.41
C GLY A 159 -12.80 -18.79 -23.06
N GLU A 160 -13.01 -17.96 -22.05
CA GLU A 160 -14.33 -17.43 -21.71
C GLU A 160 -14.64 -16.13 -22.44
N SER A 161 -15.91 -15.94 -22.76
CA SER A 161 -16.39 -14.69 -23.38
C SER A 161 -16.86 -13.64 -22.36
N LYS A 162 -17.12 -14.06 -21.11
CA LYS A 162 -17.62 -13.18 -20.05
C LYS A 162 -16.50 -12.78 -19.09
N ILE A 163 -16.46 -11.51 -18.75
CA ILE A 163 -15.57 -10.99 -17.69
C ILE A 163 -16.11 -11.35 -16.30
N TYR A 164 -15.23 -11.38 -15.31
CA TYR A 164 -15.57 -11.74 -13.92
C TYR A 164 -16.75 -10.95 -13.38
N HIS A 165 -16.77 -9.64 -13.56
CA HIS A 165 -17.87 -8.80 -13.12
C HIS A 165 -19.23 -9.24 -13.68
N GLN A 166 -19.29 -9.61 -14.98
CA GLN A 166 -20.52 -10.11 -15.57
C GLN A 166 -20.92 -11.47 -15.00
N ILE A 167 -19.94 -12.37 -14.79
CA ILE A 167 -20.20 -13.68 -14.20
C ILE A 167 -20.82 -13.53 -12.80
N THR A 168 -20.33 -12.61 -11.96
CA THR A 168 -20.90 -12.40 -10.62
C THR A 168 -22.37 -12.02 -10.65
N HIS A 169 -22.82 -11.26 -11.64
CA HIS A 169 -24.22 -10.86 -11.78
C HIS A 169 -25.09 -11.94 -12.44
N ASP A 170 -24.59 -12.60 -13.47
CA ASP A 170 -25.37 -13.49 -14.31
C ASP A 170 -25.50 -14.90 -13.73
N GLU A 171 -24.46 -15.38 -13.05
CA GLU A 171 -24.45 -16.75 -12.53
C GLU A 171 -25.50 -16.92 -11.41
N PRO A 172 -26.41 -17.91 -11.53
CA PRO A 172 -27.33 -18.24 -10.45
C PRO A 172 -26.58 -18.91 -9.29
N THR A 173 -27.05 -18.68 -8.06
CA THR A 173 -26.61 -19.47 -6.91
C THR A 173 -27.01 -20.91 -7.10
N HIS A 174 -26.06 -21.84 -6.99
CA HIS A 174 -26.32 -23.27 -7.14
C HIS A 174 -27.14 -23.77 -5.94
N ALA A 175 -28.31 -24.37 -6.23
CA ALA A 175 -29.29 -24.70 -5.18
C ALA A 175 -28.77 -25.65 -4.08
N GLN A 176 -27.86 -26.57 -4.43
CA GLN A 176 -27.30 -27.53 -3.48
C GLN A 176 -26.02 -27.03 -2.79
N LEU A 177 -25.21 -26.23 -3.49
CA LEU A 177 -23.92 -25.73 -2.98
C LEU A 177 -24.06 -24.43 -2.18
N GLY A 178 -25.11 -23.66 -2.45
CA GLY A 178 -25.36 -22.39 -1.77
C GLY A 178 -24.46 -21.23 -2.24
N TYR A 179 -23.67 -21.41 -3.29
CA TYR A 179 -22.78 -20.37 -3.86
C TYR A 179 -22.78 -20.42 -5.39
N GLN A 180 -22.06 -19.50 -6.03
CA GLN A 180 -21.88 -19.38 -7.48
C GLN A 180 -20.58 -20.08 -7.89
N PRO A 181 -20.57 -21.29 -8.47
CA PRO A 181 -19.35 -22.09 -8.68
C PRO A 181 -18.30 -21.43 -9.57
N ARG A 182 -18.71 -20.76 -10.66
CA ARG A 182 -17.77 -20.08 -11.56
C ARG A 182 -17.17 -18.82 -10.92
N THR A 183 -17.99 -18.06 -10.21
CA THR A 183 -17.53 -16.93 -9.42
C THR A 183 -16.54 -17.38 -8.34
N SER A 184 -16.82 -18.52 -7.67
CA SER A 184 -15.90 -19.12 -6.69
C SER A 184 -14.57 -19.51 -7.30
N GLN A 185 -14.57 -20.16 -8.48
CA GLN A 185 -13.34 -20.51 -9.19
C GLN A 185 -12.46 -19.30 -9.49
N LEU A 186 -13.07 -18.19 -9.93
CA LEU A 186 -12.33 -16.94 -10.15
C LEU A 186 -11.80 -16.33 -8.86
N ALA A 187 -12.57 -16.42 -7.77
CA ALA A 187 -12.11 -15.97 -6.44
C ALA A 187 -10.91 -16.79 -5.95
N GLU A 188 -10.90 -18.11 -6.17
CA GLU A 188 -9.76 -18.98 -5.87
C GLU A 188 -8.51 -18.55 -6.65
N GLN A 189 -8.62 -18.27 -7.94
CA GLN A 189 -7.51 -17.78 -8.77
C GLN A 189 -7.01 -16.39 -8.31
N VAL A 190 -7.89 -15.51 -7.83
CA VAL A 190 -7.49 -14.24 -7.19
C VAL A 190 -6.69 -14.51 -5.91
N MET A 191 -7.11 -15.50 -5.11
CA MET A 191 -6.38 -15.91 -3.90
C MET A 191 -5.03 -16.55 -4.20
N GLU A 192 -4.87 -17.27 -5.32
CA GLU A 192 -3.57 -17.72 -5.82
C GLU A 192 -2.64 -16.54 -6.13
N GLY A 193 -3.16 -15.48 -6.75
CA GLY A 193 -2.43 -14.23 -6.96
C GLY A 193 -2.01 -13.56 -5.65
N PHE A 194 -2.87 -13.59 -4.64
CA PHE A 194 -2.54 -13.09 -3.30
C PHE A 194 -1.47 -13.96 -2.62
N GLY A 195 -1.56 -15.29 -2.74
CA GLY A 195 -0.54 -16.22 -2.25
C GLY A 195 0.83 -15.94 -2.89
N ALA A 196 0.85 -15.77 -4.22
CA ALA A 196 2.07 -15.41 -4.94
C ALA A 196 2.66 -14.07 -4.50
N PHE A 197 1.83 -13.10 -4.12
CA PHE A 197 2.29 -11.83 -3.54
C PHE A 197 2.99 -12.04 -2.20
N LEU A 198 2.43 -12.86 -1.32
CA LEU A 198 3.04 -13.18 -0.02
C LEU A 198 4.35 -13.96 -0.17
N GLU A 199 4.42 -14.90 -1.11
CA GLU A 199 5.63 -15.68 -1.41
C GLU A 199 6.81 -14.78 -1.80
N GLU A 200 6.60 -13.74 -2.62
CA GLU A 200 7.66 -12.81 -3.01
C GLU A 200 8.17 -11.98 -1.83
N MET A 201 7.32 -11.69 -0.83
CA MET A 201 7.75 -11.03 0.41
C MET A 201 8.48 -11.99 1.34
N ASP A 202 8.03 -13.24 1.43
CA ASP A 202 8.64 -14.28 2.28
C ASP A 202 10.00 -14.75 1.73
N ALA A 203 10.23 -14.63 0.43
CA ALA A 203 11.50 -14.98 -0.21
C ALA A 203 12.66 -14.05 0.15
N ILE A 204 12.40 -12.84 0.63
CA ILE A 204 13.44 -11.87 1.00
C ILE A 204 13.81 -12.06 2.45
N LYS A 205 15.09 -12.40 2.71
CA LYS A 205 15.63 -12.50 4.08
C LYS A 205 15.87 -11.13 4.67
N GLU A 206 15.41 -10.92 5.90
CA GLU A 206 15.59 -9.68 6.65
C GLU A 206 15.87 -10.01 8.13
N GLY A 207 17.10 -9.83 8.55
CA GLY A 207 17.56 -10.28 9.86
C GLY A 207 17.45 -11.80 10.03
N ASP A 208 16.89 -12.23 11.15
CA ASP A 208 16.68 -13.66 11.46
C ASP A 208 15.42 -14.25 10.81
N GLY A 209 14.63 -13.44 10.14
CA GLY A 209 13.38 -13.82 9.50
C GLY A 209 13.31 -13.45 8.02
N THR A 210 12.12 -13.08 7.59
CA THR A 210 11.82 -12.62 6.24
C THR A 210 11.20 -11.22 6.25
N LEU A 211 11.16 -10.58 5.09
CA LEU A 211 10.44 -9.31 4.94
C LEU A 211 8.96 -9.45 5.36
N LEU A 212 8.33 -10.59 5.08
CA LEU A 212 6.95 -10.87 5.48
C LEU A 212 6.77 -10.90 6.99
N ASP A 213 7.76 -11.40 7.75
CA ASP A 213 7.71 -11.40 9.22
C ASP A 213 7.67 -9.97 9.79
N ASN A 214 8.31 -9.02 9.11
CA ASN A 214 8.38 -7.63 9.54
C ASN A 214 7.26 -6.74 8.95
N CYS A 215 6.57 -7.21 7.92
CA CYS A 215 5.49 -6.49 7.26
C CYS A 215 4.10 -6.90 7.77
N LEU A 216 3.11 -6.06 7.50
CA LEU A 216 1.70 -6.39 7.59
C LEU A 216 1.03 -6.15 6.25
N VAL A 217 0.41 -7.18 5.70
CA VAL A 217 -0.41 -7.10 4.50
C VAL A 217 -1.87 -7.15 4.92
N PHE A 218 -2.62 -6.10 4.58
CA PHE A 218 -4.05 -6.02 4.80
C PHE A 218 -4.77 -6.08 3.45
N ALA A 219 -5.47 -7.18 3.19
CA ALA A 219 -6.23 -7.40 1.97
C ALA A 219 -7.72 -7.49 2.25
N PHE A 220 -8.55 -7.00 1.33
CA PHE A 220 -9.99 -7.02 1.45
C PHE A 220 -10.66 -6.95 0.08
N SER A 221 -11.89 -7.45 0.00
CA SER A 221 -12.79 -7.22 -1.12
C SER A 221 -13.60 -5.93 -0.92
N ASP A 222 -14.07 -5.34 -1.99
CA ASP A 222 -14.98 -4.19 -1.98
C ASP A 222 -16.45 -4.60 -1.68
N THR A 223 -16.78 -5.88 -1.84
CA THR A 223 -18.11 -6.44 -1.55
C THR A 223 -18.02 -7.80 -0.88
N GLY A 224 -19.04 -8.18 -0.09
CA GLY A 224 -19.19 -9.52 0.45
C GLY A 224 -19.91 -10.46 -0.53
N TYR A 225 -20.95 -9.95 -1.22
CA TYR A 225 -21.67 -10.71 -2.25
C TYR A 225 -21.81 -9.82 -3.50
N ALA A 226 -20.99 -10.10 -4.51
CA ALA A 226 -20.85 -9.24 -5.67
C ALA A 226 -22.10 -9.17 -6.54
N LYS A 227 -22.94 -10.23 -6.60
CA LYS A 227 -24.17 -10.28 -7.41
C LYS A 227 -25.09 -9.09 -7.18
N ILE A 228 -25.18 -8.60 -5.94
CA ILE A 228 -26.05 -7.49 -5.52
C ILE A 228 -25.27 -6.34 -4.90
N HIS A 229 -23.94 -6.37 -5.01
CA HIS A 229 -23.02 -5.39 -4.39
C HIS A 229 -23.24 -5.23 -2.87
N SER A 230 -23.49 -6.35 -2.17
CA SER A 230 -23.69 -6.33 -0.71
C SER A 230 -22.41 -5.89 0.00
N LEU A 231 -22.58 -5.01 0.97
CA LEU A 231 -21.50 -4.59 1.89
C LEU A 231 -21.50 -5.40 3.20
N GLU A 232 -22.31 -6.46 3.28
CA GLU A 232 -22.33 -7.39 4.39
C GLU A 232 -21.31 -8.51 4.18
N ASN A 233 -20.74 -9.02 5.25
CA ASN A 233 -19.78 -10.14 5.25
C ASN A 233 -18.58 -9.92 4.31
N ILE A 234 -18.01 -8.72 4.30
CA ILE A 234 -16.82 -8.41 3.51
C ILE A 234 -15.64 -9.25 4.02
N PRO A 235 -15.00 -10.08 3.18
CA PRO A 235 -13.82 -10.81 3.57
C PRO A 235 -12.63 -9.86 3.75
N MET A 236 -11.93 -10.01 4.87
CA MET A 236 -10.74 -9.24 5.22
C MET A 236 -9.65 -10.18 5.70
N LEU A 237 -8.42 -9.97 5.24
CA LEU A 237 -7.27 -10.81 5.55
C LEU A 237 -6.14 -9.96 6.09
N LEU A 238 -5.50 -10.44 7.15
CA LEU A 238 -4.24 -9.93 7.65
C LEU A 238 -3.19 -11.02 7.46
N ALA A 239 -2.06 -10.68 6.88
CA ALA A 239 -0.93 -11.60 6.67
C ALA A 239 0.38 -10.91 7.02
N GLY A 240 1.41 -11.70 7.31
CA GLY A 240 2.71 -11.22 7.78
C GLY A 240 2.77 -11.09 9.30
N GLY A 241 3.99 -10.93 9.82
CA GLY A 241 4.25 -10.95 11.27
C GLY A 241 4.10 -9.59 11.96
N ALA A 242 4.10 -8.49 11.20
CA ALA A 242 4.14 -7.13 11.74
C ALA A 242 5.25 -6.92 12.81
N GLY A 243 6.41 -7.56 12.61
CA GLY A 243 7.51 -7.55 13.59
C GLY A 243 7.14 -8.24 14.91
N GLY A 244 6.43 -9.35 14.84
CA GLY A 244 6.00 -10.15 15.99
C GLY A 244 4.72 -9.67 16.69
N ARG A 245 4.05 -8.64 16.16
CA ARG A 245 2.82 -8.08 16.76
C ARG A 245 1.53 -8.73 16.25
N HIS A 246 1.60 -9.45 15.12
CA HIS A 246 0.45 -10.13 14.52
C HIS A 246 0.48 -11.63 14.82
N LYS A 247 -0.64 -12.13 15.34
CA LYS A 247 -0.87 -13.55 15.57
C LYS A 247 -1.69 -14.13 14.41
N ALA A 248 -0.99 -14.74 13.45
CA ALA A 248 -1.60 -15.36 12.28
C ALA A 248 -2.35 -16.68 12.60
N GLY A 249 -3.00 -17.25 11.58
CA GLY A 249 -3.69 -18.54 11.68
C GLY A 249 -5.06 -18.49 12.38
N GLN A 250 -5.66 -17.30 12.51
CA GLN A 250 -6.99 -17.10 13.10
C GLN A 250 -8.04 -16.96 12.00
N HIS A 251 -9.19 -17.57 12.21
CA HIS A 251 -10.42 -17.31 11.46
C HIS A 251 -11.47 -16.75 12.41
N ILE A 252 -11.91 -15.52 12.17
CA ILE A 252 -12.83 -14.80 13.06
C ILE A 252 -14.13 -14.53 12.31
N HIS A 253 -15.22 -15.13 12.83
CA HIS A 253 -16.56 -14.81 12.38
C HIS A 253 -17.12 -13.67 13.23
N ALA A 254 -17.35 -12.51 12.60
CA ALA A 254 -17.76 -11.29 13.30
C ALA A 254 -19.02 -10.66 12.68
N PRO A 255 -20.19 -11.34 12.76
CA PRO A 255 -21.43 -10.86 12.16
C PRO A 255 -21.88 -9.54 12.82
N GLY A 256 -22.27 -8.56 11.99
CA GLY A 256 -22.74 -7.25 12.45
C GLY A 256 -21.65 -6.32 13.00
N GLU A 257 -20.39 -6.75 13.00
CA GLU A 257 -19.29 -5.89 13.42
C GLU A 257 -18.83 -4.98 12.26
N SER A 258 -18.37 -3.78 12.63
CA SER A 258 -17.87 -2.82 11.64
C SER A 258 -16.51 -3.24 11.07
N VAL A 259 -16.35 -3.15 9.74
CA VAL A 259 -15.09 -3.38 9.03
C VAL A 259 -13.96 -2.47 9.52
N THR A 260 -14.27 -1.28 10.04
CA THR A 260 -13.30 -0.35 10.62
C THR A 260 -12.55 -0.89 11.82
N ARG A 261 -13.07 -1.93 12.50
CA ARG A 261 -12.34 -2.63 13.57
C ARG A 261 -11.06 -3.28 13.03
N VAL A 262 -11.13 -3.92 11.87
CA VAL A 262 -9.95 -4.53 11.24
C VAL A 262 -8.99 -3.45 10.76
N SER A 263 -9.51 -2.33 10.23
CA SER A 263 -8.67 -1.19 9.83
C SER A 263 -7.92 -0.59 11.02
N LEU A 264 -8.62 -0.37 12.17
CA LEU A 264 -7.98 0.08 13.41
C LEU A 264 -6.88 -0.89 13.85
N THR A 265 -7.19 -2.18 13.83
CA THR A 265 -6.23 -3.24 14.20
C THR A 265 -5.00 -3.22 13.30
N ALA A 266 -5.19 -3.15 11.98
CA ALA A 266 -4.09 -3.10 11.02
C ALA A 266 -3.17 -1.88 11.27
N MET A 267 -3.76 -0.72 11.53
CA MET A 267 -2.98 0.49 11.85
C MET A 267 -2.19 0.35 13.15
N GLN A 268 -2.79 -0.22 14.20
CA GLN A 268 -2.11 -0.47 15.47
C GLN A 268 -0.99 -1.51 15.33
N LEU A 269 -1.23 -2.60 14.60
CA LEU A 269 -0.22 -3.62 14.28
C LEU A 269 0.94 -3.03 13.47
N ALA A 270 0.65 -2.09 12.57
CA ALA A 270 1.67 -1.33 11.84
C ALA A 270 2.42 -0.30 12.70
N GLY A 271 2.07 -0.16 13.99
CA GLY A 271 2.74 0.74 14.93
C GLY A 271 2.18 2.16 14.97
N ALA A 272 1.04 2.44 14.34
CA ALA A 272 0.41 3.75 14.44
C ALA A 272 -0.21 3.96 15.83
N PRO A 273 0.11 5.05 16.56
CA PRO A 273 -0.37 5.30 17.93
C PRO A 273 -1.78 5.90 17.91
N ILE A 274 -2.75 5.20 17.31
CA ILE A 274 -4.14 5.63 17.23
C ILE A 274 -5.05 4.79 18.13
N GLY A 275 -5.96 5.45 18.84
CA GLY A 275 -6.95 4.78 19.69
C GLY A 275 -8.30 4.52 19.02
N GLU A 276 -8.55 5.14 17.87
CA GLU A 276 -9.84 5.03 17.15
C GLU A 276 -9.67 5.23 15.65
N PHE A 277 -10.62 4.69 14.87
CA PHE A 277 -10.66 4.82 13.43
C PHE A 277 -12.11 4.89 12.92
N GLY A 278 -12.29 5.54 11.76
CA GLY A 278 -13.58 5.71 11.10
C GLY A 278 -14.30 7.00 11.50
N THR A 279 -15.45 7.23 10.88
CA THR A 279 -16.29 8.42 11.10
C THR A 279 -17.75 8.03 11.28
N ASN A 280 -18.52 8.88 11.93
CA ASN A 280 -19.96 8.67 12.16
C ASN A 280 -20.27 7.25 12.73
N SER A 281 -21.23 6.54 12.13
CA SER A 281 -21.62 5.18 12.51
C SER A 281 -20.51 4.13 12.34
N MET A 282 -19.47 4.43 11.55
CA MET A 282 -18.32 3.55 11.32
C MET A 282 -17.14 3.84 12.27
N ARG A 283 -17.28 4.80 13.19
CA ARG A 283 -16.22 5.09 14.18
C ARG A 283 -16.13 4.00 15.23
N THR A 284 -14.91 3.54 15.49
CA THR A 284 -14.65 2.48 16.48
C THR A 284 -13.36 2.75 17.24
N ALA A 285 -13.35 2.40 18.53
CA ALA A 285 -12.17 2.31 19.39
C ALA A 285 -11.90 0.85 19.82
N ARG A 286 -12.56 -0.13 19.20
CA ARG A 286 -12.46 -1.55 19.54
C ARG A 286 -11.69 -2.30 18.44
N PRO A 287 -10.39 -2.56 18.58
CA PRO A 287 -9.64 -3.40 17.65
C PRO A 287 -10.11 -4.87 17.75
N VAL A 288 -9.64 -5.71 16.84
CA VAL A 288 -9.77 -7.17 16.90
C VAL A 288 -8.56 -7.72 17.64
N THR A 289 -8.67 -7.89 18.94
CA THR A 289 -7.54 -8.25 19.82
C THR A 289 -7.04 -9.68 19.63
N ASP A 290 -7.89 -10.58 19.13
CA ASP A 290 -7.56 -12.00 18.94
C ASP A 290 -6.38 -12.23 17.97
N VAL A 291 -6.15 -11.29 17.05
CA VAL A 291 -5.05 -11.31 16.07
C VAL A 291 -3.82 -10.52 16.53
N MET A 292 -3.83 -9.95 17.72
CA MET A 292 -2.71 -9.22 18.31
C MET A 292 -1.90 -10.13 19.23
N ALA A 293 -0.55 -10.09 19.12
CA ALA A 293 0.36 -10.89 19.95
C ALA A 293 0.74 -10.16 21.25
#